data_9c6ec12d1c3ae014724cbaf6ce29e5aa
#
_entry.id   9c6ec12d1c3ae014724cbaf6ce29e5aa
#
_cell.length_a   1.000
_cell.length_b   1.000
_cell.length_c   1.000
_cell.angle_alpha   90.00
_cell.angle_beta   90.00
_cell.angle_gamma   90.00
#
_symmetry.space_group_name_H-M   'P 1'
#
loop_
_entity.id
_entity.type
_entity.pdbx_description
1 polymer ?
#
loop_
_entity_poly.entity_id
_entity_poly.type
_entity_poly.pdbx_seq_one_letter_code
_entity_poly.pdbx_strand_id
1 'polypeptide(L)'
;MLSVDRFTVVLDACSLFPMVVRDVLLTFADHEFYAPKWSTRIHEEWTRNLATRFADKSAANDAAPKIAAIRSAMDRTFPDALVTQVLPESSEIVDVDEKDRHVVMTAVAARADAIVTFNLKDFAAEQLELSLRIEVKHPDVFIRDLIDLNEKRALAAFRDLRARKRRPPWSVDELLERLIRAGLVQTSAWLSSADVLPLL
;
A
#
# COMPACT_ATOMS: atom_id res chain seq x y z
N MET A 1 -11.85 -20.91 -17.48
CA MET A 1 -12.07 -20.20 -16.21
C MET A 1 -12.02 -18.73 -16.54
N LEU A 2 -13.12 -18.01 -16.46
CA LEU A 2 -13.12 -16.56 -16.73
C LEU A 2 -12.33 -15.90 -15.60
N SER A 3 -11.21 -15.25 -15.94
CA SER A 3 -10.51 -14.36 -15.01
C SER A 3 -11.43 -13.17 -14.79
N VAL A 4 -11.99 -13.04 -13.61
CA VAL A 4 -12.60 -11.77 -13.20
C VAL A 4 -11.43 -10.82 -13.02
N ASP A 5 -11.33 -9.80 -13.89
CA ASP A 5 -10.31 -8.77 -13.77
C ASP A 5 -10.46 -8.13 -12.38
N ARG A 6 -9.50 -8.42 -11.50
CA ARG A 6 -9.46 -7.81 -10.18
C ARG A 6 -8.98 -6.38 -10.35
N PHE A 7 -9.61 -5.46 -9.63
CA PHE A 7 -9.14 -4.09 -9.51
C PHE A 7 -7.65 -4.08 -9.20
N THR A 8 -6.84 -3.51 -10.08
CA THR A 8 -5.37 -3.58 -10.02
C THR A 8 -4.80 -2.26 -9.53
N VAL A 9 -3.93 -2.31 -8.53
CA VAL A 9 -3.46 -1.11 -7.83
C VAL A 9 -1.94 -1.11 -7.67
N VAL A 10 -1.30 -0.05 -8.14
CA VAL A 10 0.11 0.19 -7.84
C VAL A 10 0.25 0.84 -6.46
N LEU A 11 1.05 0.24 -5.62
CA LEU A 11 1.39 0.77 -4.30
C LEU A 11 2.72 1.53 -4.40
N ASP A 12 2.67 2.84 -4.22
CA ASP A 12 3.84 3.70 -4.21
C ASP A 12 4.74 3.44 -2.99
N ALA A 13 6.03 3.74 -3.13
CA ALA A 13 7.05 3.56 -2.10
C ALA A 13 6.70 4.26 -0.78
N CYS A 14 6.11 5.47 -0.85
CA CYS A 14 5.69 6.22 0.34
C CYS A 14 4.54 5.52 1.09
N SER A 15 3.69 4.74 0.42
CA SER A 15 2.63 3.93 1.01
C SER A 15 3.14 2.59 1.56
N LEU A 16 4.22 2.05 0.99
CA LEU A 16 4.86 0.81 1.47
C LEU A 16 5.87 1.05 2.60
N PHE A 17 6.41 2.25 2.74
CA PHE A 17 7.39 2.58 3.76
C PHE A 17 6.86 2.51 5.19
N PRO A 18 5.68 3.08 5.56
CA PRO A 18 5.14 2.94 6.89
C PRO A 18 4.61 1.52 7.13
N MET A 19 5.18 0.81 8.11
CA MET A 19 4.85 -0.60 8.39
C MET A 19 3.35 -0.84 8.53
N VAL A 20 2.65 0.02 9.28
CA VAL A 20 1.21 -0.16 9.54
C VAL A 20 0.39 -0.02 8.26
N VAL A 21 0.69 0.98 7.42
CA VAL A 21 0.00 1.19 6.13
C VAL A 21 0.24 0.02 5.21
N ARG A 22 1.51 -0.40 5.05
CA ARG A 22 1.87 -1.58 4.25
C ARG A 22 1.14 -2.83 4.74
N ASP A 23 1.11 -3.07 6.05
CA ASP A 23 0.47 -4.25 6.62
C ASP A 23 -1.05 -4.24 6.37
N VAL A 24 -1.72 -3.08 6.49
CA VAL A 24 -3.15 -2.96 6.16
C VAL A 24 -3.38 -3.20 4.68
N LEU A 25 -2.67 -2.49 3.80
CA LEU A 25 -2.83 -2.62 2.35
C LEU A 25 -2.61 -4.07 1.89
N LEU A 26 -1.52 -4.72 2.32
CA LEU A 26 -1.24 -6.10 1.94
C LEU A 26 -2.23 -7.09 2.54
N THR A 27 -2.77 -6.83 3.74
CA THR A 27 -3.81 -7.68 4.32
C THR A 27 -5.11 -7.59 3.52
N PHE A 28 -5.50 -6.41 3.07
CA PHE A 28 -6.67 -6.25 2.19
C PHE A 28 -6.46 -6.93 0.83
N ALA A 29 -5.26 -6.88 0.28
CA ALA A 29 -4.91 -7.61 -0.94
C ALA A 29 -4.97 -9.15 -0.73
N ASP A 30 -4.47 -9.65 0.41
CA ASP A 30 -4.55 -11.06 0.82
C ASP A 30 -6.01 -11.52 0.99
N HIS A 31 -6.88 -10.63 1.46
CA HIS A 31 -8.33 -10.82 1.50
C HIS A 31 -9.03 -10.55 0.15
N GLU A 32 -8.27 -10.53 -0.95
CA GLU A 32 -8.78 -10.45 -2.33
C GLU A 32 -9.62 -9.21 -2.67
N PHE A 33 -9.41 -8.08 -1.98
CA PHE A 33 -10.08 -6.84 -2.35
C PHE A 33 -9.54 -6.28 -3.67
N TYR A 34 -8.25 -6.44 -3.95
CA TYR A 34 -7.59 -5.94 -5.15
C TYR A 34 -6.30 -6.72 -5.44
N ALA A 35 -5.74 -6.54 -6.63
CA ALA A 35 -4.45 -7.08 -7.03
C ALA A 35 -3.35 -6.02 -6.84
N PRO A 36 -2.42 -6.17 -5.89
CA PRO A 36 -1.37 -5.19 -5.67
C PRO A 36 -0.29 -5.32 -6.75
N LYS A 37 0.32 -4.18 -7.11
CA LYS A 37 1.44 -4.10 -8.05
C LYS A 37 2.53 -3.18 -7.53
N TRP A 38 3.77 -3.49 -7.85
CA TRP A 38 4.96 -2.67 -7.62
C TRP A 38 6.05 -3.01 -8.63
N SER A 39 7.03 -2.13 -8.78
CA SER A 39 8.24 -2.40 -9.57
C SER A 39 9.47 -2.59 -8.69
N THR A 40 10.56 -3.02 -9.29
CA THR A 40 11.87 -3.10 -8.62
C THR A 40 12.28 -1.73 -8.06
N ARG A 41 12.06 -0.63 -8.81
CA ARG A 41 12.38 0.73 -8.37
C ARG A 41 11.57 1.17 -7.15
N ILE A 42 10.26 0.86 -7.12
CA ILE A 42 9.42 1.09 -5.93
C ILE A 42 9.97 0.32 -4.72
N HIS A 43 10.38 -0.94 -4.90
CA HIS A 43 11.01 -1.72 -3.83
C HIS A 43 12.31 -1.08 -3.34
N GLU A 44 13.17 -0.61 -4.24
CA GLU A 44 14.45 0.04 -3.90
C GLU A 44 14.22 1.32 -3.08
N GLU A 45 13.21 2.10 -3.41
CA GLU A 45 12.91 3.36 -2.72
C GLU A 45 12.43 3.14 -1.28
N TRP A 46 11.39 2.33 -1.06
CA TRP A 46 10.91 2.13 0.30
C TRP A 46 11.92 1.36 1.17
N THR A 47 12.71 0.44 0.59
CA THR A 47 13.74 -0.30 1.33
C THR A 47 14.91 0.59 1.71
N ARG A 48 15.34 1.49 0.81
CA ARG A 48 16.36 2.52 1.10
C ARG A 48 15.91 3.44 2.23
N ASN A 49 14.68 3.95 2.17
CA ASN A 49 14.12 4.81 3.20
C ASN A 49 14.04 4.07 4.56
N LEU A 50 13.68 2.79 4.54
CA LEU A 50 13.62 1.97 5.75
C LEU A 50 15.03 1.71 6.31
N ALA A 51 16.04 1.48 5.46
CA ALA A 51 17.44 1.32 5.88
C ALA A 51 17.96 2.58 6.58
N THR A 52 17.71 3.76 6.02
CA THR A 52 18.06 5.05 6.65
C THR A 52 17.41 5.18 8.03
N ARG A 53 16.13 4.87 8.15
CA ARG A 53 15.41 4.92 9.44
C ARG A 53 15.96 3.95 10.49
N PHE A 54 16.48 2.80 10.08
CA PHE A 54 17.12 1.85 11.00
C PHE A 54 18.52 2.31 11.40
N ALA A 55 19.28 2.92 10.49
CA ALA A 55 20.60 3.49 10.78
C ALA A 55 20.52 4.56 11.88
N ASP A 56 19.51 5.44 11.82
CA ASP A 56 19.26 6.50 12.81
C ASP A 56 18.93 5.95 14.21
N LYS A 57 18.50 4.68 14.31
CA LYS A 57 18.10 4.04 15.58
C LYS A 57 19.16 3.11 16.17
N SER A 58 20.41 3.21 15.76
CA SER A 58 21.54 2.34 16.22
C SER A 58 21.33 0.83 15.96
N ALA A 59 20.38 0.46 15.10
CA ALA A 59 20.06 -0.93 14.74
C ALA A 59 20.61 -1.36 13.38
N ALA A 60 21.67 -0.69 12.91
CA ALA A 60 22.17 -0.81 11.53
C ALA A 60 22.61 -2.24 11.12
N ASN A 61 23.22 -2.99 12.05
CA ASN A 61 23.79 -4.31 11.71
C ASN A 61 22.74 -5.37 11.35
N ASP A 62 21.49 -5.23 11.81
CA ASP A 62 20.40 -6.17 11.56
C ASP A 62 19.36 -5.66 10.54
N ALA A 63 19.54 -4.47 10.01
CA ALA A 63 18.55 -3.83 9.14
C ALA A 63 18.44 -4.50 7.77
N ALA A 64 19.56 -4.72 7.10
CA ALA A 64 19.57 -5.26 5.74
C ALA A 64 18.90 -6.64 5.61
N PRO A 65 19.21 -7.64 6.47
CA PRO A 65 18.53 -8.94 6.39
C PRO A 65 17.03 -8.85 6.72
N LYS A 66 16.63 -7.99 7.64
CA LYS A 66 15.20 -7.77 7.96
C LYS A 66 14.44 -7.16 6.78
N ILE A 67 15.02 -6.15 6.14
CA ILE A 67 14.44 -5.50 4.96
C ILE A 67 14.32 -6.49 3.79
N ALA A 68 15.36 -7.25 3.53
CA ALA A 68 15.36 -8.28 2.50
C ALA A 68 14.29 -9.36 2.77
N ALA A 69 14.12 -9.76 4.03
CA ALA A 69 13.10 -10.72 4.43
C ALA A 69 11.67 -10.18 4.20
N ILE A 70 11.43 -8.89 4.50
CA ILE A 70 10.12 -8.25 4.24
C ILE A 70 9.84 -8.25 2.73
N ARG A 71 10.77 -7.76 1.91
CA ARG A 71 10.63 -7.75 0.44
C ARG A 71 10.34 -9.15 -0.09
N SER A 72 11.16 -10.14 0.29
CA SER A 72 10.97 -11.51 -0.14
C SER A 72 9.62 -12.11 0.30
N ALA A 73 9.12 -11.72 1.48
CA ALA A 73 7.81 -12.15 1.93
C ALA A 73 6.69 -11.56 1.07
N MET A 74 6.79 -10.26 0.70
CA MET A 74 5.85 -9.61 -0.20
C MET A 74 5.81 -10.31 -1.57
N ASP A 75 6.97 -10.55 -2.18
CA ASP A 75 7.06 -11.17 -3.52
C ASP A 75 6.60 -12.63 -3.51
N ARG A 76 6.80 -13.36 -2.41
CA ARG A 76 6.26 -14.73 -2.28
C ARG A 76 4.76 -14.77 -2.05
N THR A 77 4.22 -13.82 -1.30
CA THR A 77 2.77 -13.77 -1.02
C THR A 77 1.98 -13.31 -2.24
N PHE A 78 2.57 -12.41 -3.02
CA PHE A 78 1.96 -11.84 -4.22
C PHE A 78 2.88 -12.04 -5.44
N PRO A 79 2.98 -13.27 -5.97
CA PRO A 79 3.95 -13.59 -7.03
C PRO A 79 3.72 -12.80 -8.32
N ASP A 80 2.49 -12.40 -8.59
CA ASP A 80 2.12 -11.62 -9.77
C ASP A 80 2.22 -10.10 -9.56
N ALA A 81 2.64 -9.65 -8.37
CA ALA A 81 2.66 -8.22 -8.07
C ALA A 81 3.88 -7.49 -8.65
N LEU A 82 5.01 -8.16 -8.84
CA LEU A 82 6.21 -7.55 -9.36
C LEU A 82 6.11 -7.31 -10.87
N VAL A 83 6.03 -6.04 -11.26
CA VAL A 83 6.06 -5.61 -12.66
C VAL A 83 7.51 -5.50 -13.12
N THR A 84 7.94 -6.42 -13.99
CA THR A 84 9.32 -6.52 -14.45
C THR A 84 9.59 -5.76 -15.73
N GLN A 85 8.57 -5.53 -16.56
CA GLN A 85 8.67 -4.83 -17.84
C GLN A 85 8.02 -3.46 -17.73
N VAL A 86 8.73 -2.53 -17.13
CA VAL A 86 8.32 -1.12 -17.07
C VAL A 86 8.99 -0.39 -18.22
N LEU A 87 8.18 0.28 -19.05
CA LEU A 87 8.69 1.11 -20.15
C LEU A 87 9.52 2.27 -19.60
N PRO A 88 10.50 2.78 -20.38
CA PRO A 88 11.22 4.00 -20.04
C PRO A 88 10.26 5.16 -19.79
N GLU A 89 10.64 6.07 -18.91
CA GLU A 89 9.83 7.26 -18.61
C GLU A 89 9.52 8.02 -19.89
N SER A 90 8.22 8.30 -20.13
CA SER A 90 7.78 9.08 -21.26
C SER A 90 7.72 10.55 -20.90
N SER A 91 8.25 11.42 -21.80
CA SER A 91 8.12 12.87 -21.67
C SER A 91 6.67 13.36 -21.86
N GLU A 92 5.76 12.50 -22.25
CA GLU A 92 4.35 12.83 -22.44
C GLU A 92 3.57 12.95 -21.14
N ILE A 93 4.13 12.45 -20.01
CA ILE A 93 3.55 12.60 -18.67
C ILE A 93 4.18 13.85 -18.02
N VAL A 94 3.93 15.00 -18.61
CA VAL A 94 4.67 16.24 -18.31
C VAL A 94 4.40 16.79 -16.92
N ASP A 95 3.18 16.61 -16.40
CA ASP A 95 2.73 17.23 -15.15
C ASP A 95 2.98 16.39 -13.89
N VAL A 96 3.52 15.16 -14.05
CA VAL A 96 3.95 14.31 -12.94
C VAL A 96 5.38 14.66 -12.55
N ASP A 97 5.65 14.78 -11.25
CA ASP A 97 7.03 15.00 -10.76
C ASP A 97 7.96 13.92 -11.32
N GLU A 98 9.14 14.32 -11.81
CA GLU A 98 10.09 13.44 -12.47
C GLU A 98 10.46 12.21 -11.62
N LYS A 99 10.51 12.38 -10.30
CA LYS A 99 10.83 11.29 -9.37
C LYS A 99 9.73 10.23 -9.31
N ASP A 100 8.47 10.62 -9.55
CA ASP A 100 7.29 9.77 -9.41
C ASP A 100 6.81 9.19 -10.75
N ARG A 101 7.38 9.64 -11.89
CA ARG A 101 7.02 9.12 -13.23
C ARG A 101 7.15 7.61 -13.33
N HIS A 102 8.16 7.01 -12.71
CA HIS A 102 8.32 5.55 -12.72
C HIS A 102 7.15 4.79 -12.06
N VAL A 103 6.45 5.40 -11.11
CA VAL A 103 5.25 4.82 -10.49
C VAL A 103 4.11 4.80 -11.50
N VAL A 104 3.93 5.90 -12.25
CA VAL A 104 2.94 5.99 -13.33
C VAL A 104 3.26 4.99 -14.44
N MET A 105 4.52 4.89 -14.86
CA MET A 105 4.94 3.90 -15.87
C MET A 105 4.73 2.46 -15.39
N THR A 106 4.89 2.20 -14.09
CA THR A 106 4.54 0.90 -13.50
C THR A 106 3.03 0.65 -13.60
N ALA A 107 2.19 1.67 -13.34
CA ALA A 107 0.75 1.56 -13.44
C ALA A 107 0.29 1.30 -14.89
N VAL A 108 0.87 2.00 -15.86
CA VAL A 108 0.61 1.77 -17.29
C VAL A 108 0.98 0.34 -17.70
N ALA A 109 2.18 -0.12 -17.33
CA ALA A 109 2.66 -1.46 -17.65
C ALA A 109 1.81 -2.57 -17.00
N ALA A 110 1.31 -2.33 -15.79
CA ALA A 110 0.43 -3.23 -15.07
C ALA A 110 -1.05 -3.15 -15.51
N ARG A 111 -1.42 -2.17 -16.35
CA ARG A 111 -2.81 -1.79 -16.64
C ARG A 111 -3.60 -1.58 -15.35
N ALA A 112 -2.99 -0.81 -14.43
CA ALA A 112 -3.57 -0.57 -13.13
C ALA A 112 -4.71 0.44 -13.21
N ASP A 113 -5.73 0.22 -12.37
CA ASP A 113 -6.89 1.11 -12.23
C ASP A 113 -6.58 2.28 -11.30
N ALA A 114 -5.64 2.09 -10.35
CA ALA A 114 -5.28 3.13 -9.41
C ALA A 114 -3.81 3.08 -8.96
N ILE A 115 -3.33 4.24 -8.48
CA ILE A 115 -2.08 4.40 -7.73
C ILE A 115 -2.44 4.84 -6.31
N VAL A 116 -1.90 4.15 -5.31
CA VAL A 116 -2.07 4.52 -3.89
C VAL A 116 -0.80 5.17 -3.36
N THR A 117 -0.90 6.46 -3.02
CA THR A 117 0.21 7.30 -2.60
C THR A 117 -0.22 8.32 -1.54
N PHE A 118 0.70 8.69 -0.64
CA PHE A 118 0.52 9.86 0.24
C PHE A 118 0.78 11.18 -0.48
N ASN A 119 1.44 11.13 -1.63
CA ASN A 119 2.00 12.29 -2.32
C ASN A 119 1.12 12.75 -3.51
N LEU A 120 -0.19 12.90 -3.27
CA LEU A 120 -1.19 13.17 -4.32
C LEU A 120 -0.83 14.33 -5.24
N LYS A 121 -0.23 15.40 -4.71
CA LYS A 121 0.06 16.64 -5.44
C LYS A 121 1.12 16.47 -6.55
N ASP A 122 1.97 15.45 -6.45
CA ASP A 122 3.08 15.22 -7.38
C ASP A 122 2.67 14.32 -8.56
N PHE A 123 1.41 13.81 -8.56
CA PHE A 123 0.90 12.87 -9.56
C PHE A 123 -0.02 13.47 -10.62
N ALA A 124 -0.35 14.77 -10.59
CA ALA A 124 -1.31 15.37 -11.53
C ALA A 124 -2.57 14.50 -11.73
N ALA A 125 -3.24 14.16 -10.61
CA ALA A 125 -4.28 13.12 -10.53
C ALA A 125 -5.40 13.27 -11.57
N GLU A 126 -5.89 14.50 -11.80
CA GLU A 126 -6.95 14.77 -12.79
C GLU A 126 -6.50 14.41 -14.21
N GLN A 127 -5.26 14.73 -14.58
CA GLN A 127 -4.73 14.41 -15.90
C GLN A 127 -4.57 12.90 -16.09
N LEU A 128 -4.07 12.17 -15.08
CA LEU A 128 -3.90 10.72 -15.13
C LEU A 128 -5.25 10.01 -15.26
N GLU A 129 -6.28 10.49 -14.56
CA GLU A 129 -7.63 9.93 -14.67
C GLU A 129 -8.22 10.18 -16.08
N LEU A 130 -8.11 11.40 -16.62
CA LEU A 130 -8.65 11.74 -17.91
C LEU A 130 -7.93 11.04 -19.08
N SER A 131 -6.59 10.95 -19.05
CA SER A 131 -5.79 10.45 -20.16
C SER A 131 -5.50 8.96 -20.10
N LEU A 132 -5.30 8.41 -18.90
CA LEU A 132 -4.90 7.02 -18.69
C LEU A 132 -5.94 6.19 -17.94
N ARG A 133 -7.00 6.80 -17.42
CA ARG A 133 -8.01 6.19 -16.54
C ARG A 133 -7.39 5.56 -15.29
N ILE A 134 -6.35 6.20 -14.75
CA ILE A 134 -5.68 5.79 -13.51
C ILE A 134 -6.07 6.76 -12.41
N GLU A 135 -6.79 6.28 -11.40
CA GLU A 135 -7.11 7.06 -10.21
C GLU A 135 -5.89 7.19 -9.30
N VAL A 136 -5.67 8.36 -8.69
CA VAL A 136 -4.64 8.55 -7.67
C VAL A 136 -5.31 8.76 -6.32
N LYS A 137 -5.07 7.83 -5.38
CA LYS A 137 -5.77 7.80 -4.10
C LYS A 137 -4.82 7.86 -2.90
N HIS A 138 -5.23 8.64 -1.90
CA HIS A 138 -4.60 8.57 -0.58
C HIS A 138 -4.88 7.21 0.07
N PRO A 139 -3.91 6.57 0.78
CA PRO A 139 -4.12 5.25 1.38
C PRO A 139 -5.36 5.14 2.26
N ASP A 140 -5.65 6.16 3.06
CA ASP A 140 -6.81 6.17 3.95
C ASP A 140 -8.14 6.18 3.18
N VAL A 141 -8.22 6.99 2.11
CA VAL A 141 -9.39 7.04 1.22
C VAL A 141 -9.57 5.71 0.52
N PHE A 142 -8.49 5.16 -0.03
CA PHE A 142 -8.53 3.86 -0.71
C PHE A 142 -9.01 2.73 0.21
N ILE A 143 -8.48 2.65 1.44
CA ILE A 143 -8.91 1.65 2.42
C ILE A 143 -10.39 1.84 2.79
N ARG A 144 -10.86 3.11 2.91
CA ARG A 144 -12.28 3.40 3.15
C ARG A 144 -13.17 2.92 2.03
N ASP A 145 -12.79 3.15 0.77
CA ASP A 145 -13.54 2.64 -0.39
C ASP A 145 -13.65 1.10 -0.35
N LEU A 146 -12.57 0.40 0.02
CA LEU A 146 -12.57 -1.05 0.16
C LEU A 146 -13.46 -1.52 1.33
N ILE A 147 -13.48 -0.79 2.44
CA ILE A 147 -14.37 -1.07 3.57
C ILE A 147 -15.82 -0.94 3.12
N ASP A 148 -16.17 0.16 2.45
CA ASP A 148 -17.52 0.42 1.96
C ASP A 148 -17.99 -0.61 0.93
N LEU A 149 -17.04 -1.16 0.16
CA LEU A 149 -17.32 -2.26 -0.78
C LEU A 149 -17.76 -3.55 -0.04
N ASN A 150 -17.12 -3.90 1.08
CA ASN A 150 -17.47 -5.09 1.86
C ASN A 150 -16.97 -5.00 3.32
N GLU A 151 -17.80 -4.40 4.18
CA GLU A 151 -17.46 -4.21 5.59
C GLU A 151 -17.15 -5.51 6.34
N LYS A 152 -17.88 -6.60 6.06
CA LYS A 152 -17.65 -7.89 6.74
C LYS A 152 -16.27 -8.46 6.42
N ARG A 153 -15.87 -8.39 5.15
CA ARG A 153 -14.53 -8.84 4.70
C ARG A 153 -13.45 -7.92 5.25
N ALA A 154 -13.68 -6.60 5.28
CA ALA A 154 -12.76 -5.63 5.85
C ALA A 154 -12.52 -5.87 7.35
N LEU A 155 -13.58 -6.14 8.11
CA LEU A 155 -13.47 -6.51 9.52
C LEU A 155 -12.65 -7.81 9.72
N ALA A 156 -12.88 -8.81 8.88
CA ALA A 156 -12.09 -10.04 8.91
C ALA A 156 -10.59 -9.76 8.62
N ALA A 157 -10.30 -8.88 7.66
CA ALA A 157 -8.92 -8.47 7.35
C ALA A 157 -8.24 -7.79 8.54
N PHE A 158 -8.94 -6.90 9.27
CA PHE A 158 -8.37 -6.27 10.47
C PHE A 158 -8.18 -7.23 11.63
N ARG A 159 -9.08 -8.20 11.81
CA ARG A 159 -8.89 -9.29 12.79
C ARG A 159 -7.66 -10.11 12.49
N ASP A 160 -7.45 -10.50 11.24
CA ASP A 160 -6.28 -11.25 10.80
C ASP A 160 -4.99 -10.43 10.95
N LEU A 161 -5.04 -9.14 10.63
CA LEU A 161 -3.92 -8.24 10.86
C LEU A 161 -3.51 -8.24 12.34
N ARG A 162 -4.46 -8.10 13.26
CA ARG A 162 -4.20 -8.15 14.71
C ARG A 162 -3.66 -9.51 15.15
N ALA A 163 -4.28 -10.61 14.70
CA ALA A 163 -3.89 -11.97 15.07
C ALA A 163 -2.45 -12.30 14.67
N ARG A 164 -1.95 -11.70 13.58
CA ARG A 164 -0.55 -11.83 13.14
C ARG A 164 0.44 -11.07 14.01
N LYS A 165 0.01 -10.08 14.80
CA LYS A 165 0.86 -9.31 15.71
C LYS A 165 0.96 -10.02 17.06
N ARG A 166 1.96 -10.91 17.20
CA ARG A 166 2.10 -11.79 18.36
C ARG A 166 3.17 -11.35 19.39
N ARG A 167 4.14 -10.55 18.97
CA ARG A 167 5.30 -10.17 19.84
C ARG A 167 5.75 -8.74 19.57
N PRO A 168 5.28 -7.74 20.35
CA PRO A 168 4.13 -7.84 21.27
C PRO A 168 2.79 -7.94 20.49
N PRO A 169 1.75 -8.51 21.09
CA PRO A 169 0.41 -8.47 20.53
C PRO A 169 -0.12 -7.04 20.57
N TRP A 170 -0.90 -6.65 19.55
CA TRP A 170 -1.54 -5.34 19.55
C TRP A 170 -2.93 -5.40 20.19
N SER A 171 -3.16 -4.55 21.20
CA SER A 171 -4.52 -4.26 21.64
C SER A 171 -5.31 -3.52 20.57
N VAL A 172 -6.62 -3.39 20.76
CA VAL A 172 -7.46 -2.60 19.85
C VAL A 172 -7.02 -1.13 19.87
N ASP A 173 -6.79 -0.58 21.07
CA ASP A 173 -6.37 0.81 21.23
C ASP A 173 -5.01 1.07 20.56
N GLU A 174 -4.05 0.16 20.71
CA GLU A 174 -2.76 0.26 20.02
C GLU A 174 -2.90 0.22 18.50
N LEU A 175 -3.83 -0.59 17.95
CA LEU A 175 -4.10 -0.59 16.52
C LEU A 175 -4.63 0.76 16.07
N LEU A 176 -5.65 1.28 16.76
CA LEU A 176 -6.28 2.57 16.43
C LEU A 176 -5.27 3.73 16.48
N GLU A 177 -4.46 3.81 17.56
CA GLU A 177 -3.41 4.82 17.67
C GLU A 177 -2.38 4.73 16.53
N ARG A 178 -1.96 3.52 16.17
CA ARG A 178 -0.98 3.31 15.09
C ARG A 178 -1.54 3.72 13.73
N LEU A 179 -2.83 3.47 13.47
CA LEU A 179 -3.51 3.91 12.27
C LEU A 179 -3.56 5.42 12.19
N ILE A 180 -3.97 6.11 13.26
CA ILE A 180 -3.99 7.57 13.33
C ILE A 180 -2.61 8.16 13.07
N ARG A 181 -1.57 7.66 13.76
CA ARG A 181 -0.18 8.12 13.58
C ARG A 181 0.37 7.88 12.17
N ALA A 182 -0.17 6.90 11.48
CA ALA A 182 0.20 6.57 10.10
C ALA A 182 -0.63 7.33 9.05
N GLY A 183 -1.53 8.23 9.47
CA GLY A 183 -2.38 9.02 8.56
C GLY A 183 -3.64 8.30 8.08
N LEU A 184 -4.01 7.17 8.69
CA LEU A 184 -5.21 6.40 8.38
C LEU A 184 -6.36 6.76 9.35
N VAL A 185 -6.72 8.03 9.35
CA VAL A 185 -7.66 8.62 10.33
C VAL A 185 -9.09 8.15 10.09
N GLN A 186 -9.58 8.12 8.85
CA GLN A 186 -10.92 7.67 8.49
C GLN A 186 -11.08 6.17 8.76
N THR A 187 -10.06 5.39 8.43
CA THR A 187 -9.99 3.95 8.74
C THR A 187 -10.10 3.71 10.24
N SER A 188 -9.34 4.46 11.05
CA SER A 188 -9.38 4.36 12.51
C SER A 188 -10.73 4.77 13.06
N ALA A 189 -11.35 5.83 12.52
CA ALA A 189 -12.69 6.29 12.93
C ALA A 189 -13.76 5.22 12.67
N TRP A 190 -13.71 4.53 11.53
CA TRP A 190 -14.61 3.42 11.25
C TRP A 190 -14.44 2.26 12.24
N LEU A 191 -13.18 1.84 12.51
CA LEU A 191 -12.90 0.76 13.47
C LEU A 191 -13.31 1.09 14.90
N SER A 192 -13.31 2.37 15.27
CA SER A 192 -13.74 2.84 16.60
C SER A 192 -15.24 3.11 16.72
N SER A 193 -16.02 2.91 15.64
CA SER A 193 -17.48 3.06 15.70
C SER A 193 -18.12 2.05 16.64
N ALA A 194 -19.26 2.41 17.21
CA ALA A 194 -19.97 1.58 18.20
C ALA A 194 -20.35 0.18 17.68
N ASP A 195 -20.59 0.07 16.37
CA ASP A 195 -21.02 -1.18 15.74
C ASP A 195 -19.83 -2.08 15.35
N VAL A 196 -18.63 -1.51 15.14
CA VAL A 196 -17.46 -2.23 14.66
C VAL A 196 -16.49 -2.59 15.80
N LEU A 197 -16.27 -1.66 16.73
CA LEU A 197 -15.30 -1.82 17.82
C LEU A 197 -15.48 -3.12 18.64
N PRO A 198 -16.70 -3.53 19.03
CA PRO A 198 -16.90 -4.78 19.78
C PRO A 198 -16.59 -6.04 18.97
N LEU A 199 -16.47 -5.90 17.67
CA LEU A 199 -16.24 -7.01 16.74
C LEU A 199 -14.74 -7.22 16.40
N LEU A 200 -13.85 -6.35 16.86
CA LEU A 200 -12.38 -6.43 16.62
C LEU A 200 -11.67 -7.47 17.60
#